data_9a2634683b5edcb6517036a3495e52cb
#
_entry.id   9a2634683b5edcb6517036a3495e52cb
#
_cell.length_a   1.000
_cell.length_b   1.000
_cell.length_c   1.000
_cell.angle_alpha   90.00
_cell.angle_beta   90.00
_cell.angle_gamma   90.00
#
_symmetry.space_group_name_H-M   'P 1'
#
loop_
_entity.id
_entity.type
_entity.pdbx_description
1 polymer ?
#
loop_
_entity_poly.entity_id
_entity_poly.type
_entity_poly.pdbx_seq_one_letter_code
_entity_poly.pdbx_strand_id
1 'polypeptide(L)'
;MDYYHTRKVRILNGAHTSSVLAAFLAGSNYVQDIVCSEKVGSGFNTPNADAQKFMHDIIFNEIVPSIDGDQEDLKKYAQDVWTRLQNPFNPHRLIEISLNSVAKYWTRCLPSVLQSIKKNGSVPKLLGFSIAALIAFYNGTEIKENAKGQKCLISKREEGEYENLDTLPVLEFFAALNKETKDAKVIANKVLSNVDFWKEDLTKVAGLEAAVAGHLADIQSKGMKKALAEIVK
;
A
#
# COMPACT_ATOMS: atom_id res chain seq x y z
N MET A 1 7.27 22.32 -3.52
CA MET A 1 5.85 21.91 -3.33
C MET A 1 5.34 22.63 -2.09
N ASP A 2 4.14 23.21 -2.15
CA ASP A 2 3.57 23.94 -1.01
C ASP A 2 3.34 23.01 0.17
N TYR A 3 3.56 23.48 1.40
CA TYR A 3 3.42 22.72 2.64
C TYR A 3 2.04 22.06 2.78
N TYR A 4 0.98 22.80 2.51
CA TYR A 4 -0.38 22.29 2.60
C TYR A 4 -0.69 21.19 1.57
N HIS A 5 -0.14 21.31 0.36
CA HIS A 5 -0.23 20.29 -0.66
C HIS A 5 0.53 19.02 -0.25
N THR A 6 1.76 19.17 0.25
CA THR A 6 2.59 18.07 0.74
C THR A 6 1.88 17.32 1.87
N ARG A 7 1.37 18.03 2.87
CA ARG A 7 0.62 17.48 3.99
C ARG A 7 -0.58 16.65 3.51
N LYS A 8 -1.41 17.19 2.60
CA LYS A 8 -2.56 16.50 2.05
C LYS A 8 -2.18 15.25 1.26
N VAL A 9 -1.16 15.34 0.39
CA VAL A 9 -0.76 14.24 -0.48
C VAL A 9 -0.12 13.10 0.31
N ARG A 10 0.74 13.41 1.27
CA ARG A 10 1.45 12.39 2.05
C ARG A 10 0.61 11.81 3.16
N ILE A 11 -0.15 12.61 3.91
CA ILE A 11 -0.97 12.10 5.02
C ILE A 11 -2.27 11.48 4.50
N LEU A 12 -3.17 12.25 3.88
CA LEU A 12 -4.46 11.72 3.46
C LEU A 12 -4.33 10.69 2.32
N ASN A 13 -3.70 11.09 1.21
CA ASN A 13 -3.61 10.21 0.05
C ASN A 13 -2.58 9.08 0.27
N GLY A 14 -1.50 9.36 1.00
CA GLY A 14 -0.49 8.38 1.36
C GLY A 14 -1.02 7.30 2.28
N ALA A 15 -1.82 7.66 3.30
CA ALA A 15 -2.47 6.70 4.18
C ALA A 15 -3.29 5.65 3.41
N HIS A 16 -4.13 6.10 2.47
CA HIS A 16 -4.87 5.17 1.61
C HIS A 16 -3.92 4.31 0.77
N THR A 17 -2.98 4.94 0.06
CA THR A 17 -2.12 4.23 -0.90
C THR A 17 -1.22 3.20 -0.22
N SER A 18 -0.71 3.49 0.99
CA SER A 18 0.15 2.58 1.74
C SER A 18 -0.59 1.43 2.44
N SER A 19 -1.89 1.60 2.73
CA SER A 19 -2.60 0.66 3.62
C SER A 19 -3.62 -0.22 2.89
N VAL A 20 -4.30 0.33 1.86
CA VAL A 20 -5.47 -0.35 1.28
C VAL A 20 -5.14 -1.67 0.60
N LEU A 21 -3.95 -1.82 0.01
CA LEU A 21 -3.58 -3.05 -0.70
C LEU A 21 -3.33 -4.20 0.26
N ALA A 22 -2.60 -3.95 1.35
CA ALA A 22 -2.39 -4.94 2.42
C ALA A 22 -3.74 -5.35 3.04
N ALA A 23 -4.58 -4.37 3.38
CA ALA A 23 -5.90 -4.61 3.95
C ALA A 23 -6.82 -5.40 3.00
N PHE A 24 -6.83 -5.05 1.71
CA PHE A 24 -7.61 -5.78 0.70
C PHE A 24 -7.16 -7.23 0.56
N LEU A 25 -5.86 -7.48 0.49
CA LEU A 25 -5.31 -8.83 0.44
C LEU A 25 -5.54 -9.61 1.73
N ALA A 26 -5.74 -8.94 2.87
CA ALA A 26 -6.10 -9.53 4.15
C ALA A 26 -7.62 -9.72 4.36
N GLY A 27 -8.43 -9.51 3.30
CA GLY A 27 -9.87 -9.76 3.31
C GLY A 27 -10.78 -8.56 3.54
N SER A 28 -10.22 -7.36 3.78
CA SER A 28 -11.01 -6.13 3.92
C SER A 28 -11.53 -5.65 2.55
N ASN A 29 -12.70 -5.02 2.51
CA ASN A 29 -13.32 -4.55 1.27
C ASN A 29 -13.58 -3.04 1.26
N TYR A 30 -13.75 -2.41 2.42
CA TYR A 30 -14.10 -0.99 2.57
C TYR A 30 -13.10 -0.26 3.46
N VAL A 31 -13.00 1.06 3.28
CA VAL A 31 -12.20 1.91 4.17
C VAL A 31 -12.67 1.77 5.62
N GLN A 32 -13.97 1.63 5.84
CA GLN A 32 -14.55 1.45 7.18
C GLN A 32 -14.11 0.14 7.87
N ASP A 33 -13.68 -0.88 7.11
CA ASP A 33 -13.10 -2.09 7.70
C ASP A 33 -11.78 -1.81 8.43
N ILE A 34 -11.06 -0.77 7.97
CA ILE A 34 -9.70 -0.45 8.42
C ILE A 34 -9.59 0.87 9.20
N VAL A 35 -10.70 1.52 9.49
CA VAL A 35 -10.70 2.76 10.29
C VAL A 35 -11.73 2.74 11.42
N CYS A 36 -12.70 1.81 11.39
CA CYS A 36 -13.73 1.67 12.42
C CYS A 36 -13.51 0.37 13.19
N SER A 37 -13.57 0.43 14.52
CA SER A 37 -13.48 -0.75 15.39
C SER A 37 -14.80 -1.53 15.50
N GLU A 38 -15.92 -0.92 15.06
CA GLU A 38 -17.25 -1.49 15.11
C GLU A 38 -17.97 -1.39 13.76
N LYS A 39 -19.06 -2.12 13.60
CA LYS A 39 -19.93 -1.99 12.42
C LYS A 39 -20.59 -0.62 12.40
N VAL A 40 -20.61 0.00 11.22
CA VAL A 40 -21.17 1.35 11.03
C VAL A 40 -22.31 1.35 10.01
N GLY A 41 -23.19 2.33 10.12
CA GLY A 41 -24.32 2.50 9.22
C GLY A 41 -25.21 1.24 9.13
N SER A 42 -25.40 0.71 7.94
CA SER A 42 -26.17 -0.54 7.70
C SER A 42 -25.39 -1.82 8.06
N GLY A 43 -24.21 -1.72 8.66
CA GLY A 43 -23.37 -2.86 9.00
C GLY A 43 -22.66 -3.52 7.80
N PHE A 44 -22.39 -2.75 6.74
CA PHE A 44 -21.74 -3.23 5.52
C PHE A 44 -20.26 -3.58 5.72
N ASN A 45 -19.60 -2.94 6.71
CA ASN A 45 -18.19 -3.16 6.98
C ASN A 45 -17.95 -4.36 7.90
N THR A 46 -16.75 -4.94 7.78
CA THR A 46 -16.23 -5.98 8.67
C THR A 46 -14.94 -5.46 9.30
N PRO A 47 -14.98 -4.96 10.55
CA PRO A 47 -13.80 -4.39 11.19
C PRO A 47 -12.62 -5.35 11.21
N ASN A 48 -11.44 -4.84 10.86
CA ASN A 48 -10.18 -5.56 10.85
C ASN A 48 -9.15 -4.81 11.70
N ALA A 49 -8.97 -5.26 12.95
CA ALA A 49 -8.14 -4.59 13.94
C ALA A 49 -6.66 -4.49 13.52
N ASP A 50 -6.11 -5.52 12.85
CA ASP A 50 -4.72 -5.49 12.39
C ASP A 50 -4.54 -4.48 11.26
N ALA A 51 -5.47 -4.43 10.31
CA ALA A 51 -5.45 -3.44 9.23
C ALA A 51 -5.70 -2.01 9.75
N GLN A 52 -6.54 -1.85 10.78
CA GLN A 52 -6.75 -0.57 11.46
C GLN A 52 -5.46 -0.09 12.11
N LYS A 53 -4.82 -0.94 12.92
CA LYS A 53 -3.55 -0.63 13.56
C LYS A 53 -2.46 -0.32 12.53
N PHE A 54 -2.38 -1.10 11.44
CA PHE A 54 -1.44 -0.88 10.36
C PHE A 54 -1.59 0.52 9.73
N MET A 55 -2.81 0.90 9.35
CA MET A 55 -3.06 2.21 8.76
C MET A 55 -2.79 3.35 9.75
N HIS A 56 -3.23 3.20 11.01
CA HIS A 56 -3.00 4.18 12.06
C HIS A 56 -1.50 4.40 12.29
N ASP A 57 -0.75 3.32 12.50
CA ASP A 57 0.68 3.40 12.82
C ASP A 57 1.52 3.92 11.63
N ILE A 58 1.16 3.58 10.38
CA ILE A 58 1.77 4.20 9.20
C ILE A 58 1.59 5.71 9.22
N ILE A 59 0.39 6.21 9.50
CA ILE A 59 0.11 7.64 9.52
C ILE A 59 0.92 8.34 10.62
N PHE A 60 0.76 7.88 11.86
CA PHE A 60 1.23 8.63 13.02
C PHE A 60 2.71 8.35 13.36
N ASN A 61 3.21 7.15 13.08
CA ASN A 61 4.56 6.75 13.47
C ASN A 61 5.58 6.81 12.31
N GLU A 62 5.12 6.80 11.03
CA GLU A 62 6.03 6.80 9.90
C GLU A 62 5.84 7.98 8.93
N ILE A 63 4.59 8.27 8.48
CA ILE A 63 4.35 9.37 7.52
C ILE A 63 4.53 10.72 8.19
N VAL A 64 3.81 11.00 9.27
CA VAL A 64 3.85 12.31 9.95
C VAL A 64 5.27 12.69 10.36
N PRO A 65 6.06 11.85 11.06
CA PRO A 65 7.43 12.18 11.43
C PRO A 65 8.37 12.37 10.24
N SER A 66 8.06 11.75 9.09
CA SER A 66 8.89 11.89 7.89
C SER A 66 8.76 13.25 7.22
N ILE A 67 7.66 13.98 7.42
CA ILE A 67 7.40 15.26 6.78
C ILE A 67 8.13 16.39 7.54
N ASP A 68 8.82 17.28 6.81
CA ASP A 68 9.41 18.47 7.41
C ASP A 68 8.35 19.52 7.66
N GLY A 69 8.42 20.21 8.80
CA GLY A 69 7.51 21.29 9.19
C GLY A 69 7.02 21.18 10.62
N ASP A 70 5.97 21.91 10.94
CA ASP A 70 5.36 21.92 12.26
C ASP A 70 4.71 20.57 12.58
N GLN A 71 5.32 19.80 13.47
CA GLN A 71 4.86 18.45 13.82
C GLN A 71 3.52 18.45 14.55
N GLU A 72 3.17 19.50 15.29
CA GLU A 72 1.87 19.59 15.97
C GLU A 72 0.76 19.87 14.96
N ASP A 73 0.98 20.73 13.96
CA ASP A 73 0.04 20.94 12.86
C ASP A 73 -0.14 19.67 12.02
N LEU A 74 0.94 18.94 11.73
CA LEU A 74 0.89 17.68 10.98
C LEU A 74 0.11 16.60 11.72
N LYS A 75 0.33 16.44 13.03
CA LYS A 75 -0.42 15.51 13.88
C LYS A 75 -1.90 15.87 13.96
N LYS A 76 -2.21 17.15 14.16
CA LYS A 76 -3.59 17.64 14.18
C LYS A 76 -4.30 17.34 12.86
N TYR A 77 -3.65 17.62 11.73
CA TYR A 77 -4.20 17.31 10.42
C TYR A 77 -4.39 15.79 10.23
N ALA A 78 -3.46 14.98 10.67
CA ALA A 78 -3.58 13.52 10.62
C ALA A 78 -4.77 13.02 11.44
N GLN A 79 -5.00 13.61 12.63
CA GLN A 79 -6.17 13.29 13.46
C GLN A 79 -7.49 13.70 12.79
N ASP A 80 -7.55 14.87 12.16
CA ASP A 80 -8.70 15.31 11.39
C ASP A 80 -8.99 14.37 10.21
N VAL A 81 -7.93 13.92 9.50
CA VAL A 81 -8.03 12.92 8.44
C VAL A 81 -8.58 11.61 8.98
N TRP A 82 -8.02 11.09 10.08
CA TRP A 82 -8.47 9.84 10.70
C TRP A 82 -9.96 9.88 11.05
N THR A 83 -10.40 10.96 11.68
CA THR A 83 -11.82 11.17 12.04
C THR A 83 -12.73 11.21 10.82
N ARG A 84 -12.29 11.86 9.72
CA ARG A 84 -13.08 11.93 8.47
C ARG A 84 -13.19 10.57 7.78
N LEU A 85 -12.17 9.73 7.85
CA LEU A 85 -12.19 8.39 7.26
C LEU A 85 -13.20 7.46 7.94
N GLN A 86 -13.53 7.71 9.21
CA GLN A 86 -14.52 6.96 9.97
C GLN A 86 -15.97 7.32 9.61
N ASN A 87 -16.20 8.23 8.64
CA ASN A 87 -17.55 8.62 8.24
C ASN A 87 -18.36 7.40 7.71
N PRO A 88 -19.47 7.02 8.37
CA PRO A 88 -20.25 5.83 8.03
C PRO A 88 -21.08 5.97 6.76
N PHE A 89 -21.26 7.18 6.25
CA PHE A 89 -22.14 7.46 5.11
C PHE A 89 -21.45 7.36 3.74
N ASN A 90 -20.15 7.07 3.71
CA ASN A 90 -19.38 6.94 2.46
C ASN A 90 -18.64 5.60 2.39
N PRO A 91 -19.32 4.51 2.00
CA PRO A 91 -18.69 3.19 1.86
C PRO A 91 -17.74 3.19 0.65
N HIS A 92 -16.47 3.54 0.88
CA HIS A 92 -15.45 3.59 -0.17
C HIS A 92 -14.76 2.23 -0.28
N ARG A 93 -14.86 1.59 -1.44
CA ARG A 93 -14.28 0.26 -1.69
C ARG A 93 -12.77 0.35 -1.88
N LEU A 94 -12.02 -0.55 -1.22
CA LEU A 94 -10.55 -0.57 -1.31
C LEU A 94 -10.06 -0.84 -2.73
N ILE A 95 -10.75 -1.71 -3.48
CA ILE A 95 -10.39 -2.03 -4.86
C ILE A 95 -10.52 -0.81 -5.81
N GLU A 96 -11.42 0.12 -5.54
CA GLU A 96 -11.54 1.36 -6.33
C GLU A 96 -10.40 2.34 -6.03
N ILE A 97 -9.87 2.31 -4.80
CA ILE A 97 -8.70 3.10 -4.41
C ILE A 97 -7.42 2.53 -5.05
N SER A 98 -7.37 1.22 -5.30
CA SER A 98 -6.18 0.54 -5.81
C SER A 98 -5.79 0.88 -7.25
N LEU A 99 -6.67 1.54 -8.00
CA LEU A 99 -6.41 1.94 -9.40
C LEU A 99 -5.09 2.71 -9.54
N ASN A 100 -4.21 2.29 -10.47
CA ASN A 100 -2.90 2.91 -10.73
C ASN A 100 -2.01 3.01 -9.47
N SER A 101 -1.90 1.91 -8.72
CA SER A 101 -1.22 1.91 -7.42
C SER A 101 0.27 2.21 -7.51
N VAL A 102 0.98 1.77 -8.55
CA VAL A 102 2.41 2.04 -8.72
C VAL A 102 2.68 3.54 -8.81
N ALA A 103 2.01 4.25 -9.72
CA ALA A 103 2.18 5.69 -9.89
C ALA A 103 1.74 6.50 -8.65
N LYS A 104 0.67 6.05 -7.99
CA LYS A 104 0.22 6.65 -6.72
C LYS A 104 1.24 6.44 -5.61
N TYR A 105 1.85 5.26 -5.51
CA TYR A 105 2.86 4.98 -4.49
C TYR A 105 4.09 5.88 -4.66
N TRP A 106 4.58 6.00 -5.89
CA TRP A 106 5.69 6.89 -6.21
C TRP A 106 5.43 8.33 -5.75
N THR A 107 4.26 8.87 -6.02
CA THR A 107 3.97 10.28 -5.70
C THR A 107 3.59 10.53 -4.24
N ARG A 108 2.98 9.56 -3.55
CA ARG A 108 2.32 9.77 -2.26
C ARG A 108 3.06 9.15 -1.08
N CYS A 109 3.71 7.99 -1.28
CA CYS A 109 4.32 7.20 -0.21
C CYS A 109 5.85 7.17 -0.28
N LEU A 110 6.40 7.00 -1.48
CA LEU A 110 7.85 6.90 -1.65
C LEU A 110 8.63 8.10 -1.07
N PRO A 111 8.16 9.36 -1.19
CA PRO A 111 8.84 10.48 -0.53
C PRO A 111 8.92 10.32 0.99
N SER A 112 7.91 9.68 1.63
CA SER A 112 7.94 9.40 3.07
C SER A 112 8.95 8.31 3.42
N VAL A 113 9.04 7.26 2.60
CA VAL A 113 10.04 6.20 2.75
C VAL A 113 11.46 6.77 2.69
N LEU A 114 11.77 7.49 1.60
CA LEU A 114 13.12 8.04 1.36
C LEU A 114 13.51 9.06 2.42
N GLN A 115 12.58 9.93 2.82
CA GLN A 115 12.85 10.95 3.84
C GLN A 115 13.03 10.32 5.23
N SER A 116 12.26 9.26 5.55
CA SER A 116 12.45 8.49 6.78
C SER A 116 13.83 7.82 6.83
N ILE A 117 14.25 7.17 5.73
CA ILE A 117 15.59 6.56 5.63
C ILE A 117 16.67 7.62 5.81
N LYS A 118 16.54 8.78 5.16
CA LYS A 118 17.48 9.89 5.29
C LYS A 118 17.60 10.42 6.72
N LYS A 119 16.46 10.50 7.45
CA LYS A 119 16.42 10.99 8.83
C LYS A 119 16.94 9.96 9.85
N ASN A 120 16.57 8.71 9.68
CA ASN A 120 16.70 7.68 10.71
C ASN A 120 17.78 6.62 10.39
N GLY A 121 18.32 6.62 9.16
CA GLY A 121 19.32 5.63 8.71
C GLY A 121 18.76 4.21 8.51
N SER A 122 17.44 4.02 8.60
CA SER A 122 16.79 2.71 8.46
C SER A 122 15.48 2.80 7.70
N VAL A 123 15.10 1.70 7.04
CA VAL A 123 13.83 1.59 6.32
C VAL A 123 12.67 1.61 7.31
N PRO A 124 11.65 2.48 7.13
CA PRO A 124 10.46 2.45 7.97
C PRO A 124 9.73 1.11 7.78
N LYS A 125 9.47 0.44 8.90
CA LYS A 125 9.01 -0.97 8.94
C LYS A 125 7.70 -1.17 8.17
N LEU A 126 6.70 -0.34 8.46
CA LEU A 126 5.36 -0.50 7.91
C LEU A 126 5.26 0.01 6.47
N LEU A 127 5.94 1.11 6.13
CA LEU A 127 6.03 1.58 4.74
C LEU A 127 6.85 0.62 3.88
N GLY A 128 7.90 -0.01 4.41
CA GLY A 128 8.62 -1.10 3.73
C GLY A 128 7.71 -2.30 3.45
N PHE A 129 6.91 -2.70 4.44
CA PHE A 129 5.90 -3.75 4.26
C PHE A 129 4.82 -3.34 3.24
N SER A 130 4.42 -2.08 3.19
CA SER A 130 3.44 -1.61 2.22
C SER A 130 3.93 -1.68 0.77
N ILE A 131 5.24 -1.54 0.52
CA ILE A 131 5.83 -1.81 -0.81
C ILE A 131 5.71 -3.29 -1.16
N ALA A 132 6.03 -4.18 -0.23
CA ALA A 132 5.87 -5.62 -0.43
C ALA A 132 4.39 -6.00 -0.68
N ALA A 133 3.46 -5.38 0.02
CA ALA A 133 2.02 -5.55 -0.19
C ALA A 133 1.57 -5.04 -1.57
N LEU A 134 2.14 -3.92 -2.06
CA LEU A 134 1.92 -3.46 -3.43
C LEU A 134 2.39 -4.50 -4.44
N ILE A 135 3.59 -5.05 -4.28
CA ILE A 135 4.10 -6.10 -5.17
C ILE A 135 3.19 -7.34 -5.12
N ALA A 136 2.81 -7.78 -3.92
CA ALA A 136 1.92 -8.93 -3.73
C ALA A 136 0.51 -8.70 -4.32
N PHE A 137 0.04 -7.46 -4.40
CA PHE A 137 -1.24 -7.12 -5.02
C PHE A 137 -1.25 -7.39 -6.54
N TYR A 138 -0.12 -7.25 -7.22
CA TYR A 138 0.01 -7.56 -8.66
C TYR A 138 0.46 -9.01 -8.91
N ASN A 139 -0.15 -10.00 -8.25
CA ASN A 139 0.28 -11.41 -8.28
C ASN A 139 -0.24 -12.23 -9.48
N GLY A 140 -0.97 -11.62 -10.40
CA GLY A 140 -1.53 -12.28 -11.57
C GLY A 140 -0.50 -12.62 -12.64
N THR A 141 -0.84 -13.56 -13.52
CA THR A 141 -0.03 -13.96 -14.68
C THR A 141 -0.75 -13.77 -16.00
N GLU A 142 -2.03 -13.43 -15.98
CA GLU A 142 -2.89 -13.34 -17.16
C GLU A 142 -3.56 -11.97 -17.23
N ILE A 143 -3.51 -11.34 -18.40
CA ILE A 143 -4.22 -10.10 -18.69
C ILE A 143 -5.47 -10.45 -19.50
N LYS A 144 -6.62 -9.99 -19.03
CA LYS A 144 -7.93 -10.14 -19.70
C LYS A 144 -8.57 -8.79 -19.94
N GLU A 145 -9.59 -8.79 -20.74
CA GLU A 145 -10.51 -7.69 -20.89
C GLU A 145 -11.72 -7.90 -19.99
N ASN A 146 -12.05 -6.93 -19.17
CA ASN A 146 -13.21 -7.00 -18.29
C ASN A 146 -14.51 -6.62 -19.01
N ALA A 147 -15.64 -6.73 -18.33
CA ALA A 147 -16.96 -6.41 -18.89
C ALA A 147 -17.12 -4.94 -19.39
N LYS A 148 -16.18 -4.06 -19.00
CA LYS A 148 -16.14 -2.66 -19.45
C LYS A 148 -15.15 -2.41 -20.58
N GLY A 149 -14.56 -3.47 -21.17
CA GLY A 149 -13.56 -3.36 -22.22
C GLY A 149 -12.17 -2.88 -21.73
N GLN A 150 -11.90 -2.92 -20.42
CA GLN A 150 -10.62 -2.50 -19.85
C GLN A 150 -9.68 -3.70 -19.68
N LYS A 151 -8.40 -3.54 -20.04
CA LYS A 151 -7.39 -4.54 -19.74
C LYS A 151 -7.14 -4.56 -18.24
N CYS A 152 -7.16 -5.76 -17.64
CA CYS A 152 -6.90 -5.98 -16.22
C CYS A 152 -6.02 -7.21 -16.02
N LEU A 153 -5.18 -7.20 -15.01
CA LEU A 153 -4.42 -8.34 -14.55
C LEU A 153 -5.31 -9.16 -13.61
N ILE A 154 -5.56 -10.43 -13.96
CA ILE A 154 -6.34 -11.32 -13.09
C ILE A 154 -5.44 -11.78 -11.95
N SER A 155 -5.66 -11.22 -10.79
CA SER A 155 -4.93 -11.46 -9.56
C SER A 155 -5.78 -12.23 -8.55
N LYS A 156 -5.16 -12.76 -7.48
CA LYS A 156 -5.83 -13.61 -6.49
C LYS A 156 -5.56 -13.17 -5.08
N ARG A 157 -6.58 -13.29 -4.23
CA ARG A 157 -6.49 -13.25 -2.78
C ARG A 157 -7.23 -14.46 -2.19
N GLU A 158 -7.22 -14.62 -0.87
CA GLU A 158 -7.83 -15.80 -0.21
C GLU A 158 -9.31 -16.00 -0.58
N GLU A 159 -10.06 -14.91 -0.71
CA GLU A 159 -11.50 -14.95 -1.03
C GLU A 159 -11.79 -15.16 -2.54
N GLY A 160 -10.81 -15.13 -3.42
CA GLY A 160 -10.98 -15.37 -4.85
C GLY A 160 -10.17 -14.45 -5.77
N GLU A 161 -10.54 -14.46 -7.04
CA GLU A 161 -9.91 -13.63 -8.07
C GLU A 161 -10.43 -12.18 -8.02
N TYR A 162 -9.57 -11.24 -8.45
CA TYR A 162 -9.95 -9.84 -8.64
C TYR A 162 -9.26 -9.24 -9.86
N GLU A 163 -9.91 -8.23 -10.43
CA GLU A 163 -9.42 -7.45 -11.55
C GLU A 163 -8.51 -6.34 -11.03
N ASN A 164 -7.21 -6.44 -11.31
CA ASN A 164 -6.26 -5.39 -10.98
C ASN A 164 -6.12 -4.45 -12.18
N LEU A 165 -6.45 -3.18 -11.98
CA LEU A 165 -6.46 -2.15 -13.01
C LEU A 165 -5.28 -1.18 -12.83
N ASP A 166 -4.44 -1.11 -13.87
CA ASP A 166 -3.35 -0.14 -13.98
C ASP A 166 -3.08 0.15 -15.47
N THR A 167 -2.06 0.94 -15.77
CA THR A 167 -1.60 1.11 -17.15
C THR A 167 -1.11 -0.21 -17.73
N LEU A 168 -1.32 -0.42 -19.03
CA LEU A 168 -0.96 -1.69 -19.68
C LEU A 168 0.51 -2.09 -19.48
N PRO A 169 1.51 -1.18 -19.57
CA PRO A 169 2.90 -1.53 -19.31
C PRO A 169 3.14 -2.06 -17.89
N VAL A 170 2.44 -1.54 -16.87
CA VAL A 170 2.54 -2.04 -15.49
C VAL A 170 1.97 -3.44 -15.39
N LEU A 171 0.78 -3.68 -15.98
CA LEU A 171 0.13 -5.00 -15.96
C LEU A 171 0.99 -6.05 -16.68
N GLU A 172 1.55 -5.72 -17.85
CA GLU A 172 2.43 -6.60 -18.63
C GLU A 172 3.72 -6.94 -17.89
N PHE A 173 4.35 -5.94 -17.24
CA PHE A 173 5.53 -6.16 -16.41
C PHE A 173 5.27 -7.18 -15.31
N PHE A 174 4.22 -6.99 -14.51
CA PHE A 174 3.91 -7.92 -13.42
C PHE A 174 3.46 -9.29 -13.93
N ALA A 175 2.67 -9.36 -15.00
CA ALA A 175 2.26 -10.63 -15.61
C ALA A 175 3.48 -11.45 -16.08
N ALA A 176 4.44 -10.82 -16.72
CA ALA A 176 5.68 -11.46 -17.19
C ALA A 176 6.54 -11.90 -16.00
N LEU A 177 6.78 -11.00 -15.03
CA LEU A 177 7.58 -11.27 -13.84
C LEU A 177 7.03 -12.44 -13.04
N ASN A 178 5.71 -12.51 -12.84
CA ASN A 178 5.07 -13.58 -12.08
C ASN A 178 5.08 -14.95 -12.82
N LYS A 179 5.22 -14.95 -14.14
CA LYS A 179 5.45 -16.18 -14.92
C LYS A 179 6.90 -16.66 -14.80
N GLU A 180 7.84 -15.72 -14.74
CA GLU A 180 9.27 -16.00 -14.72
C GLU A 180 9.75 -16.56 -13.38
N THR A 181 9.28 -15.97 -12.26
CA THR A 181 9.79 -16.33 -10.94
C THR A 181 8.77 -16.19 -9.83
N LYS A 182 8.99 -16.92 -8.73
CA LYS A 182 8.31 -16.77 -7.44
C LYS A 182 9.28 -16.36 -6.33
N ASP A 183 10.55 -16.22 -6.64
CA ASP A 183 11.56 -15.81 -5.66
C ASP A 183 11.34 -14.35 -5.25
N ALA A 184 11.06 -14.14 -3.97
CA ALA A 184 10.77 -12.82 -3.40
C ALA A 184 11.93 -11.82 -3.60
N LYS A 185 13.19 -12.27 -3.55
CA LYS A 185 14.37 -11.41 -3.74
C LYS A 185 14.46 -10.95 -5.18
N VAL A 186 14.29 -11.88 -6.13
CA VAL A 186 14.34 -11.58 -7.57
C VAL A 186 13.19 -10.64 -7.93
N ILE A 187 11.99 -10.89 -7.42
CA ILE A 187 10.82 -10.03 -7.66
C ILE A 187 11.06 -8.63 -7.08
N ALA A 188 11.48 -8.52 -5.82
CA ALA A 188 11.76 -7.23 -5.18
C ALA A 188 12.83 -6.45 -5.94
N ASN A 189 13.94 -7.10 -6.33
CA ASN A 189 15.00 -6.48 -7.13
C ASN A 189 14.47 -5.93 -8.45
N LYS A 190 13.76 -6.74 -9.25
CA LYS A 190 13.23 -6.32 -10.56
C LYS A 190 12.19 -5.19 -10.45
N VAL A 191 11.36 -5.21 -9.42
CA VAL A 191 10.38 -4.13 -9.21
C VAL A 191 11.08 -2.86 -8.74
N LEU A 192 11.99 -2.93 -7.78
CA LEU A 192 12.66 -1.76 -7.22
C LEU A 192 13.68 -1.13 -8.18
N SER A 193 14.32 -1.90 -9.05
CA SER A 193 15.22 -1.38 -10.08
C SER A 193 14.50 -0.77 -11.29
N ASN A 194 13.16 -0.90 -11.36
CA ASN A 194 12.39 -0.40 -12.51
C ASN A 194 12.26 1.12 -12.48
N VAL A 195 13.09 1.81 -13.26
CA VAL A 195 13.14 3.28 -13.33
C VAL A 195 11.88 3.90 -13.97
N ASP A 196 11.11 3.15 -14.75
CA ASP A 196 9.84 3.65 -15.30
C ASP A 196 8.79 3.80 -14.19
N PHE A 197 8.85 2.97 -13.15
CA PHE A 197 7.95 3.04 -12.00
C PHE A 197 8.33 4.16 -11.04
N TRP A 198 9.62 4.21 -10.67
CA TRP A 198 10.10 5.01 -9.53
C TRP A 198 10.87 6.26 -9.92
N LYS A 199 11.20 6.44 -11.21
CA LYS A 199 12.06 7.49 -11.76
C LYS A 199 13.52 7.42 -11.28
N GLU A 200 13.84 6.43 -10.50
CA GLU A 200 15.18 6.11 -9.99
C GLU A 200 15.29 4.61 -9.69
N ASP A 201 16.51 4.13 -9.52
CA ASP A 201 16.80 2.75 -9.14
C ASP A 201 16.80 2.64 -7.60
N LEU A 202 15.70 2.13 -7.04
CA LEU A 202 15.51 2.01 -5.59
C LEU A 202 16.36 0.89 -4.95
N THR A 203 16.99 0.00 -5.72
CA THR A 203 17.94 -0.98 -5.18
C THR A 203 19.20 -0.32 -4.61
N LYS A 204 19.48 0.93 -5.03
CA LYS A 204 20.58 1.74 -4.50
C LYS A 204 20.27 2.39 -3.16
N VAL A 205 19.02 2.35 -2.71
CA VAL A 205 18.61 2.86 -1.40
C VAL A 205 18.97 1.84 -0.32
N ALA A 206 19.84 2.23 0.61
CA ALA A 206 20.39 1.34 1.62
C ALA A 206 19.31 0.59 2.41
N GLY A 207 19.38 -0.74 2.37
CA GLY A 207 18.49 -1.65 3.10
C GLY A 207 17.08 -1.83 2.52
N LEU A 208 16.65 -1.00 1.55
CA LEU A 208 15.29 -1.02 1.06
C LEU A 208 14.95 -2.34 0.35
N GLU A 209 15.81 -2.81 -0.55
CA GLU A 209 15.61 -4.07 -1.27
C GLU A 209 15.51 -5.26 -0.31
N ALA A 210 16.43 -5.35 0.66
CA ALA A 210 16.44 -6.44 1.63
C ALA A 210 15.17 -6.44 2.51
N ALA A 211 14.72 -5.27 2.96
CA ALA A 211 13.50 -5.13 3.74
C ALA A 211 12.25 -5.55 2.94
N VAL A 212 12.11 -5.05 1.71
CA VAL A 212 10.97 -5.38 0.83
C VAL A 212 10.97 -6.86 0.47
N ALA A 213 12.13 -7.44 0.13
CA ALA A 213 12.23 -8.86 -0.18
C ALA A 213 11.87 -9.75 1.03
N GLY A 214 12.31 -9.38 2.23
CA GLY A 214 11.97 -10.08 3.46
C GLY A 214 10.47 -10.05 3.73
N HIS A 215 9.85 -8.89 3.64
CA HIS A 215 8.40 -8.75 3.81
C HIS A 215 7.60 -9.48 2.73
N LEU A 216 8.07 -9.47 1.48
CA LEU A 216 7.41 -10.20 0.40
C LEU A 216 7.49 -11.72 0.62
N ALA A 217 8.62 -12.24 1.09
CA ALA A 217 8.78 -13.64 1.43
C ALA A 217 7.86 -14.06 2.59
N ASP A 218 7.69 -13.20 3.60
CA ASP A 218 6.73 -13.41 4.68
C ASP A 218 5.30 -13.47 4.18
N ILE A 219 4.91 -12.54 3.29
CA ILE A 219 3.57 -12.52 2.68
C ILE A 219 3.33 -13.79 1.85
N GLN A 220 4.32 -14.21 1.04
CA GLN A 220 4.21 -15.41 0.21
C GLN A 220 4.09 -16.70 1.03
N SER A 221 4.84 -16.80 2.13
CA SER A 221 4.89 -18.03 2.94
C SER A 221 3.75 -18.16 3.95
N LYS A 222 3.29 -17.05 4.52
CA LYS A 222 2.31 -17.02 5.63
C LYS A 222 0.90 -16.61 5.19
N GLY A 223 0.77 -16.00 4.00
CA GLY A 223 -0.41 -15.26 3.56
C GLY A 223 -0.49 -13.85 4.15
N MET A 224 -1.18 -12.95 3.44
CA MET A 224 -1.24 -11.52 3.82
C MET A 224 -1.85 -11.31 5.19
N LYS A 225 -2.93 -11.99 5.53
CA LYS A 225 -3.63 -11.83 6.82
C LYS A 225 -2.70 -12.08 8.00
N LYS A 226 -1.92 -13.16 7.96
CA LYS A 226 -0.99 -13.51 9.03
C LYS A 226 0.22 -12.58 9.04
N ALA A 227 0.79 -12.27 7.87
CA ALA A 227 1.91 -11.34 7.76
C ALA A 227 1.54 -9.95 8.29
N LEU A 228 0.33 -9.45 7.99
CA LEU A 228 -0.19 -8.19 8.50
C LEU A 228 -0.34 -8.21 10.02
N ALA A 229 -0.91 -9.26 10.59
CA ALA A 229 -1.05 -9.42 12.03
C ALA A 229 0.29 -9.48 12.77
N GLU A 230 1.34 -10.01 12.15
CA GLU A 230 2.69 -10.07 12.71
C GLU A 230 3.43 -8.74 12.62
N ILE A 231 3.29 -8.00 11.51
CA ILE A 231 4.02 -6.74 11.30
C ILE A 231 3.56 -5.62 12.23
N VAL A 232 2.31 -5.65 12.70
CA VAL A 232 1.73 -4.61 13.58
C VAL A 232 1.93 -4.89 15.08
N LYS A 233 2.53 -6.00 15.45
CA LYS A 233 2.92 -6.28 16.84
C LYS A 233 4.14 -5.45 17.23
#